data_426f61a617d678b3ff8784314fc249e1
#
_entry.id   426f61a617d678b3ff8784314fc249e1
#
_cell.length_a   1.000
_cell.length_b   1.000
_cell.length_c   1.000
_cell.angle_alpha   90.00
_cell.angle_beta   90.00
_cell.angle_gamma   90.00
#
_symmetry.space_group_name_H-M   'P 1'
#
loop_
_entity.id
_entity.type
_entity.pdbx_description
1 polymer ?
#
loop_
_entity_poly.entity_id
_entity_poly.type
_entity_poly.pdbx_seq_one_letter_code
_entity_poly.pdbx_strand_id
1 'polypeptide(L)'
;MAKSNGSHITSCTISWENKEDILSVVTKVLQTEIHVRFYESGALISGRIWPMSEQQKQELYNVLYKCIDDWDCDEYSNNESDSKHWQFKICTQRSCLRTVCGTTEPPHGAEIKKILSEVIGEDYCYFF
;
A
#
# COMPACT_ATOMS: atom_id res chain seq x y z
N MET A 1 24.08 10.30 0.60
CA MET A 1 22.88 9.89 0.89
C MET A 1 22.63 8.44 1.08
N ALA A 2 22.15 8.10 2.22
CA ALA A 2 21.94 6.72 2.56
C ALA A 2 21.00 6.02 1.62
N LYS A 3 20.01 6.74 1.14
CA LYS A 3 19.06 6.13 0.25
C LYS A 3 19.61 5.81 -1.09
N SER A 4 20.76 6.33 -1.36
CA SER A 4 21.32 6.20 -2.67
C SER A 4 22.05 4.91 -2.90
N ASN A 5 21.92 3.96 -2.06
CA ASN A 5 22.62 2.69 -2.24
C ASN A 5 22.22 1.94 -3.50
N GLY A 6 21.72 2.65 -4.50
CA GLY A 6 21.23 2.04 -5.71
C GLY A 6 19.88 1.40 -5.56
N SER A 7 19.28 1.57 -4.40
CA SER A 7 17.97 0.97 -4.13
C SER A 7 16.88 1.95 -4.52
N HIS A 8 16.22 1.65 -5.61
CA HIS A 8 15.08 2.45 -6.06
C HIS A 8 13.80 1.68 -5.83
N ILE A 9 12.82 2.33 -5.25
CA ILE A 9 11.50 1.75 -5.10
C ILE A 9 10.89 1.57 -6.49
N THR A 10 10.48 0.35 -6.80
CA THR A 10 9.85 0.04 -8.08
C THR A 10 8.39 -0.31 -7.93
N SER A 11 7.96 -0.67 -6.74
CA SER A 11 6.56 -1.02 -6.51
C SER A 11 6.24 -0.98 -5.02
N CYS A 12 4.94 -0.92 -4.72
CA CYS A 12 4.48 -1.23 -3.39
C CYS A 12 3.17 -2.00 -3.51
N THR A 13 2.86 -2.77 -2.48
CA THR A 13 1.65 -3.58 -2.44
C THR A 13 0.99 -3.39 -1.10
N ILE A 14 -0.28 -3.04 -1.10
CA ILE A 14 -1.07 -2.92 0.11
C ILE A 14 -2.12 -4.02 0.07
N SER A 15 -2.04 -4.94 1.03
CA SER A 15 -3.03 -6.01 1.17
C SER A 15 -3.89 -5.68 2.36
N TRP A 16 -5.19 -5.63 2.16
CA TRP A 16 -6.16 -5.30 3.19
C TRP A 16 -7.18 -6.43 3.28
N GLU A 17 -7.58 -6.79 4.48
CA GLU A 17 -8.60 -7.80 4.66
C GLU A 17 -9.56 -7.43 5.76
N ASN A 18 -10.80 -7.87 5.61
CA ASN A 18 -11.82 -7.81 6.64
C ASN A 18 -12.33 -9.23 6.85
N LYS A 19 -11.99 -9.80 8.00
CA LYS A 19 -12.31 -11.20 8.28
C LYS A 19 -13.80 -11.43 8.47
N GLU A 20 -14.53 -10.43 8.93
CA GLU A 20 -15.96 -10.56 9.12
C GLU A 20 -16.71 -10.72 7.80
N ASP A 21 -16.28 -9.98 6.78
CA ASP A 21 -16.91 -10.03 5.46
C ASP A 21 -16.19 -10.99 4.52
N ILE A 22 -15.12 -11.62 4.98
CA ILE A 22 -14.27 -12.52 4.18
C ILE A 22 -13.83 -11.82 2.90
N LEU A 23 -13.61 -10.51 2.99
CA LEU A 23 -13.20 -9.68 1.87
C LEU A 23 -11.72 -9.33 2.01
N SER A 24 -10.98 -9.47 0.92
CA SER A 24 -9.64 -8.93 0.86
C SER A 24 -9.44 -8.13 -0.41
N VAL A 25 -8.59 -7.11 -0.31
CA VAL A 25 -8.31 -6.20 -1.42
C VAL A 25 -6.81 -6.06 -1.51
N VAL A 26 -6.27 -6.28 -2.69
CA VAL A 26 -4.83 -6.12 -2.94
C VAL A 26 -4.64 -4.98 -3.93
N THR A 27 -3.95 -3.94 -3.47
CA THR A 27 -3.61 -2.79 -4.30
C THR A 27 -2.12 -2.86 -4.62
N LYS A 28 -1.80 -3.02 -5.89
CA LYS A 28 -0.40 -3.12 -6.33
C LYS A 28 -0.06 -1.89 -7.15
N VAL A 29 0.89 -1.11 -6.65
CA VAL A 29 1.33 0.13 -7.30
C VAL A 29 2.62 -0.18 -8.06
N LEU A 30 2.56 -0.04 -9.37
CA LEU A 30 3.71 -0.19 -10.24
C LEU A 30 4.22 1.19 -10.63
N GLN A 31 5.09 1.27 -11.61
CA GLN A 31 5.65 2.57 -12.00
C GLN A 31 4.71 3.39 -12.88
N THR A 32 3.88 2.74 -13.67
CA THR A 32 3.01 3.43 -14.62
C THR A 32 1.54 3.16 -14.40
N GLU A 33 1.20 2.28 -13.48
CA GLU A 33 -0.20 1.90 -13.28
C GLU A 33 -0.42 1.32 -11.90
N ILE A 34 -1.69 1.31 -11.49
CA ILE A 34 -2.13 0.75 -10.22
C ILE A 34 -3.15 -0.33 -10.51
N HIS A 35 -2.97 -1.50 -9.90
CA HIS A 35 -3.89 -2.64 -10.02
C HIS A 35 -4.58 -2.83 -8.68
N VAL A 36 -5.91 -2.94 -8.69
CA VAL A 36 -6.68 -3.27 -7.49
C VAL A 36 -7.47 -4.53 -7.78
N ARG A 37 -7.33 -5.52 -6.91
CA ARG A 37 -8.03 -6.80 -7.04
C ARG A 37 -8.83 -7.07 -5.78
N PHE A 38 -10.07 -7.48 -5.97
CA PHE A 38 -10.98 -7.82 -4.88
C PHE A 38 -11.17 -9.33 -4.82
N TYR A 39 -11.06 -9.88 -3.61
CA TYR A 39 -11.23 -11.31 -3.37
C TYR A 39 -12.30 -11.50 -2.30
N GLU A 40 -13.13 -12.51 -2.50
CA GLU A 40 -14.11 -12.91 -1.49
C GLU A 40 -13.91 -14.39 -1.22
N SER A 41 -13.70 -14.73 0.04
CA SER A 41 -13.38 -16.12 0.45
C SER A 41 -12.22 -16.72 -0.33
N GLY A 42 -11.24 -15.86 -0.67
CA GLY A 42 -10.06 -16.28 -1.41
C GLY A 42 -10.22 -16.35 -2.92
N ALA A 43 -11.41 -16.14 -3.44
CA ALA A 43 -11.66 -16.17 -4.89
C ALA A 43 -11.67 -14.76 -5.46
N LEU A 44 -10.99 -14.55 -6.58
CA LEU A 44 -10.97 -13.26 -7.26
C LEU A 44 -12.37 -12.96 -7.82
N ILE A 45 -12.94 -11.83 -7.41
CA ILE A 45 -14.27 -11.42 -7.86
C ILE A 45 -14.24 -10.23 -8.80
N SER A 46 -13.23 -9.36 -8.72
CA SER A 46 -13.07 -8.28 -9.68
C SER A 46 -11.66 -7.70 -9.62
N GLY A 47 -11.29 -6.99 -10.67
CA GLY A 47 -10.01 -6.31 -10.71
C GLY A 47 -10.07 -5.15 -11.69
N ARG A 48 -9.28 -4.11 -11.42
CA ARG A 48 -9.18 -2.95 -12.28
C ARG A 48 -7.77 -2.43 -12.33
N ILE A 49 -7.44 -1.73 -13.41
CA ILE A 49 -6.14 -1.12 -13.64
C ILE A 49 -6.37 0.34 -14.00
N TRP A 50 -5.60 1.23 -13.37
CA TRP A 50 -5.61 2.65 -13.68
C TRP A 50 -4.22 3.08 -14.10
N PRO A 51 -4.09 3.93 -15.12
CA PRO A 51 -2.81 4.54 -15.43
C PRO A 51 -2.46 5.59 -14.37
N MET A 52 -1.18 5.76 -14.14
CA MET A 52 -0.67 6.74 -13.19
C MET A 52 0.27 7.68 -13.92
N SER A 53 0.09 8.99 -13.77
CA SER A 53 0.96 9.95 -14.42
C SER A 53 2.33 9.97 -13.77
N GLU A 54 3.31 10.52 -14.47
CA GLU A 54 4.66 10.66 -13.94
C GLU A 54 4.66 11.53 -12.67
N GLN A 55 3.86 12.59 -12.66
CA GLN A 55 3.75 13.46 -11.49
C GLN A 55 3.17 12.73 -10.30
N GLN A 56 2.10 11.96 -10.49
CA GLN A 56 1.49 11.18 -9.42
C GLN A 56 2.47 10.14 -8.89
N LYS A 57 3.20 9.49 -9.79
CA LYS A 57 4.23 8.53 -9.41
C LYS A 57 5.29 9.17 -8.52
N GLN A 58 5.79 10.35 -8.92
CA GLN A 58 6.81 11.03 -8.15
C GLN A 58 6.31 11.45 -6.77
N GLU A 59 5.09 11.98 -6.69
CA GLU A 59 4.51 12.35 -5.42
C GLU A 59 4.38 11.14 -4.49
N LEU A 60 3.87 10.04 -5.02
CA LEU A 60 3.69 8.84 -4.22
C LEU A 60 5.03 8.26 -3.78
N TYR A 61 5.98 8.15 -4.70
CA TYR A 61 7.26 7.55 -4.36
C TYR A 61 8.05 8.39 -3.37
N ASN A 62 7.92 9.73 -3.42
CA ASN A 62 8.51 10.59 -2.42
C ASN A 62 7.96 10.28 -1.02
N VAL A 63 6.66 10.03 -0.91
CA VAL A 63 6.06 9.66 0.37
C VAL A 63 6.55 8.27 0.80
N LEU A 64 6.70 7.33 -0.13
CA LEU A 64 7.21 6.00 0.20
C LEU A 64 8.63 6.06 0.76
N TYR A 65 9.48 6.93 0.23
CA TYR A 65 10.82 7.11 0.78
C TYR A 65 10.77 7.70 2.19
N LYS A 66 9.83 8.60 2.45
CA LYS A 66 9.63 9.12 3.82
C LYS A 66 9.18 8.00 4.76
N CYS A 67 8.33 7.10 4.28
CA CYS A 67 7.88 5.96 5.08
C CYS A 67 9.04 5.08 5.50
N ILE A 68 9.96 4.80 4.58
CA ILE A 68 11.12 3.97 4.89
C ILE A 68 11.95 4.61 5.99
N ASP A 69 12.10 5.93 5.95
CA ASP A 69 12.89 6.65 6.96
C ASP A 69 12.16 6.77 8.29
N ASP A 70 10.85 6.95 8.26
CA ASP A 70 10.08 7.32 9.45
C ASP A 70 9.37 6.17 10.15
N TRP A 71 9.18 5.05 9.46
CA TRP A 71 8.55 3.89 10.08
C TRP A 71 9.56 3.21 11.01
N ASP A 72 9.31 3.30 12.29
CA ASP A 72 10.23 2.81 13.32
C ASP A 72 9.86 1.45 13.90
N CYS A 73 8.78 0.86 13.43
CA CYS A 73 8.38 -0.48 13.83
C CYS A 73 7.72 -1.21 12.68
N ASP A 74 7.57 -2.52 12.81
CA ASP A 74 7.02 -3.36 11.76
C ASP A 74 5.53 -3.62 11.92
N GLU A 75 4.95 -3.18 13.02
CA GLU A 75 3.53 -3.38 13.27
C GLU A 75 2.91 -2.14 13.91
N TYR A 76 1.79 -1.70 13.37
CA TYR A 76 1.01 -0.57 13.86
C TYR A 76 -0.38 -1.06 14.22
N SER A 77 -0.53 -1.53 15.45
CA SER A 77 -1.78 -2.09 15.93
C SER A 77 -2.10 -1.56 17.31
N ASN A 78 -3.39 -1.48 17.64
CA ASN A 78 -3.81 -1.18 18.99
C ASN A 78 -4.08 -2.51 19.72
N ASN A 79 -4.46 -2.42 20.99
CA ASN A 79 -4.71 -3.60 21.81
C ASN A 79 -6.11 -4.18 21.61
N GLU A 80 -6.93 -3.57 20.78
CA GLU A 80 -8.26 -4.04 20.54
C GLU A 80 -8.27 -5.12 19.48
N SER A 81 -9.15 -6.09 19.64
CA SER A 81 -9.37 -7.08 18.60
C SER A 81 -10.05 -6.42 17.43
N ASP A 82 -9.49 -6.57 16.24
CA ASP A 82 -10.03 -5.95 15.04
C ASP A 82 -10.11 -6.98 13.93
N SER A 83 -11.22 -6.96 13.20
CA SER A 83 -11.40 -7.84 12.06
C SER A 83 -10.67 -7.33 10.82
N LYS A 84 -10.30 -6.06 10.80
CA LYS A 84 -9.58 -5.46 9.67
C LYS A 84 -8.10 -5.47 9.91
N HIS A 85 -7.36 -5.84 8.88
CA HIS A 85 -5.91 -5.98 8.98
C HIS A 85 -5.28 -5.63 7.63
N TRP A 86 -4.12 -4.98 7.66
CA TRP A 86 -3.43 -4.61 6.43
C TRP A 86 -1.96 -5.01 6.50
N GLN A 87 -1.37 -5.16 5.32
CA GLN A 87 0.07 -5.37 5.17
C GLN A 87 0.55 -4.50 4.03
N PHE A 88 1.68 -3.84 4.22
CA PHE A 88 2.25 -2.92 3.24
C PHE A 88 3.67 -3.34 2.94
N LYS A 89 3.96 -3.60 1.67
CA LYS A 89 5.30 -3.96 1.21
C LYS A 89 5.81 -2.90 0.25
N ILE A 90 7.03 -2.42 0.49
CA ILE A 90 7.72 -1.49 -0.41
C ILE A 90 8.91 -2.23 -0.97
N CYS A 91 8.99 -2.33 -2.31
CA CYS A 91 9.94 -3.19 -2.97
C CYS A 91 10.79 -2.49 -4.01
N THR A 92 11.98 -3.02 -4.22
CA THR A 92 12.82 -2.69 -5.37
C THR A 92 12.67 -3.82 -6.39
N GLN A 93 13.43 -3.76 -7.49
CA GLN A 93 13.44 -4.83 -8.47
C GLN A 93 13.90 -6.16 -7.89
N ARG A 94 14.71 -6.14 -6.86
CA ARG A 94 15.37 -7.35 -6.35
C ARG A 94 14.81 -7.87 -5.05
N SER A 95 14.23 -7.00 -4.23
CA SER A 95 13.81 -7.41 -2.89
C SER A 95 12.79 -6.46 -2.32
N CYS A 96 12.20 -6.84 -1.18
CA CYS A 96 11.36 -5.94 -0.42
C CYS A 96 12.24 -5.16 0.54
N LEU A 97 12.19 -3.84 0.47
CA LEU A 97 12.92 -2.95 1.37
C LEU A 97 12.28 -2.92 2.74
N ARG A 98 10.96 -2.95 2.78
CA ARG A 98 10.24 -2.82 4.03
C ARG A 98 8.90 -3.53 3.94
N THR A 99 8.54 -4.25 5.00
CA THR A 99 7.22 -4.84 5.15
C THR A 99 6.71 -4.46 6.52
N VAL A 100 5.54 -3.83 6.57
CA VAL A 100 4.87 -3.49 7.83
C VAL A 100 3.43 -3.97 7.75
N CYS A 101 2.81 -4.12 8.91
CA CYS A 101 1.41 -4.56 8.96
C CYS A 101 0.72 -3.93 10.15
N GLY A 102 -0.57 -4.10 10.27
CA GLY A 102 -1.27 -3.60 11.42
C GLY A 102 -2.76 -3.53 11.27
N THR A 103 -3.38 -2.88 12.27
CA THR A 103 -4.81 -2.62 12.30
C THR A 103 -5.10 -1.12 12.40
N THR A 104 -4.08 -0.30 12.67
CA THR A 104 -4.22 1.16 12.71
C THR A 104 -3.38 1.79 11.62
N GLU A 105 -3.75 3.00 11.21
CA GLU A 105 -3.06 3.69 10.13
C GLU A 105 -1.61 4.01 10.52
N PRO A 106 -0.63 3.70 9.65
CA PRO A 106 0.77 4.01 9.92
C PRO A 106 1.09 5.48 9.65
N PRO A 107 2.25 5.96 10.10
CA PRO A 107 2.70 7.31 9.72
C PRO A 107 2.72 7.48 8.20
N HIS A 108 2.33 8.64 7.73
CA HIS A 108 2.19 8.97 6.31
C HIS A 108 1.06 8.22 5.60
N GLY A 109 0.25 7.45 6.33
CA GLY A 109 -0.87 6.73 5.73
C GLY A 109 -1.87 7.64 5.06
N ALA A 110 -2.16 8.78 5.68
CA ALA A 110 -3.12 9.75 5.10
C ALA A 110 -2.61 10.33 3.78
N GLU A 111 -1.31 10.60 3.68
CA GLU A 111 -0.71 11.11 2.45
C GLU A 111 -0.79 10.08 1.32
N ILE A 112 -0.48 8.82 1.63
CA ILE A 112 -0.56 7.73 0.67
C ILE A 112 -1.99 7.60 0.16
N LYS A 113 -2.94 7.59 1.09
CA LYS A 113 -4.35 7.44 0.77
C LYS A 113 -4.85 8.58 -0.12
N LYS A 114 -4.44 9.80 0.17
CA LYS A 114 -4.82 10.95 -0.62
C LYS A 114 -4.33 10.83 -2.06
N ILE A 115 -3.05 10.49 -2.24
CA ILE A 115 -2.47 10.37 -3.59
C ILE A 115 -3.13 9.23 -4.36
N LEU A 116 -3.30 8.09 -3.73
CA LEU A 116 -3.92 6.94 -4.40
C LEU A 116 -5.38 7.21 -4.74
N SER A 117 -6.12 7.89 -3.86
CA SER A 117 -7.52 8.19 -4.14
C SER A 117 -7.69 9.10 -5.35
N GLU A 118 -6.71 9.95 -5.62
CA GLU A 118 -6.73 10.80 -6.81
C GLU A 118 -6.57 10.01 -8.11
N VAL A 119 -5.95 8.85 -8.03
CA VAL A 119 -5.75 7.99 -9.19
C VAL A 119 -6.90 7.01 -9.37
N ILE A 120 -7.28 6.30 -8.30
CA ILE A 120 -8.23 5.19 -8.41
C ILE A 120 -9.63 5.50 -7.92
N GLY A 121 -9.82 6.64 -7.23
CA GLY A 121 -11.11 7.01 -6.66
C GLY A 121 -11.30 6.41 -5.27
N GLU A 122 -12.12 7.08 -4.46
CA GLU A 122 -12.30 6.68 -3.06
C GLU A 122 -12.95 5.32 -2.89
N ASP A 123 -13.78 4.90 -3.85
CA ASP A 123 -14.49 3.63 -3.75
C ASP A 123 -13.56 2.42 -3.79
N TYR A 124 -12.30 2.62 -4.20
CA TYR A 124 -11.33 1.54 -4.32
C TYR A 124 -10.21 1.63 -3.29
N CYS A 125 -10.35 2.56 -2.32
CA CYS A 125 -9.30 2.79 -1.32
C CYS A 125 -9.51 1.93 -0.08
N TYR A 126 -8.93 0.74 -0.10
CA TYR A 126 -8.95 -0.18 1.03
C TYR A 126 -7.50 -0.42 1.44
N PHE A 127 -6.97 0.43 2.31
CA PHE A 127 -5.55 0.41 2.64
C PHE A 127 -5.27 0.16 4.13
N PHE A 128 -5.90 0.94 4.98
CA PHE A 128 -5.59 0.90 6.41
C PHE A 128 -6.85 0.92 7.28
#